data_487e3ec1a630695c335ae9a3a76e2e3b
#
_entry.id   487e3ec1a630695c335ae9a3a76e2e3b
#
_cell.length_a   1.000
_cell.length_b   1.000
_cell.length_c   1.000
_cell.angle_alpha   90.00
_cell.angle_beta   90.00
_cell.angle_gamma   90.00
#
_symmetry.space_group_name_H-M   'P 1'
#
loop_
_entity.id
_entity.type
_entity.pdbx_description
1 polymer ?
#
loop_
_entity_poly.entity_id
_entity_poly.type
_entity_poly.pdbx_seq_one_letter_code
_entity_poly.pdbx_strand_id
1 'polypeptide(L)'
;MVRLRILLCVVFLVIVSIVALVITYRTTPLLPAIELPPSSPVAIGTPLPPEPSPTPEISNFVGQVNLIIPVAGVRPDQLIDTFDDARSEGRVHDAIDIPAAAETPVIAAADGKILKLFHSDRGGTTIYQLNANGDLVFYYAHLSHYADGLMEGNIVKHGEVIAYVGDTGNAGPGNYHLHFSIAAVSDPKRYWEGTTINPYPLLHDRTR
;
A
#
# COMPACT_ATOMS: atom_id res chain seq x y z
N MET A 1 17.49 -60.85 1.95
CA MET A 1 18.35 -60.49 0.78
C MET A 1 17.70 -59.43 -0.15
N VAL A 2 16.41 -59.46 -0.45
CA VAL A 2 15.74 -58.49 -1.35
C VAL A 2 15.79 -57.06 -0.80
N ARG A 3 15.48 -56.84 0.49
CA ARG A 3 15.46 -55.49 1.13
C ARG A 3 16.84 -54.80 1.11
N LEU A 4 17.92 -55.57 1.26
CA LEU A 4 19.29 -55.00 1.21
C LEU A 4 19.66 -54.57 -0.22
N ARG A 5 19.20 -55.30 -1.26
CA ARG A 5 19.45 -54.94 -2.64
C ARG A 5 18.68 -53.67 -3.04
N ILE A 6 17.44 -53.52 -2.56
CA ILE A 6 16.64 -52.31 -2.79
C ILE A 6 17.29 -51.07 -2.14
N LEU A 7 17.80 -51.24 -0.89
CA LEU A 7 18.49 -50.14 -0.19
C LEU A 7 19.77 -49.70 -0.92
N LEU A 8 20.55 -50.66 -1.41
CA LEU A 8 21.76 -50.37 -2.18
C LEU A 8 21.47 -49.68 -3.52
N CYS A 9 20.38 -50.04 -4.22
CA CYS A 9 19.97 -49.36 -5.43
C CYS A 9 19.52 -47.90 -5.18
N VAL A 10 18.78 -47.67 -4.11
CA VAL A 10 18.33 -46.27 -3.74
C VAL A 10 19.52 -45.41 -3.40
N VAL A 11 20.48 -45.91 -2.57
CA VAL A 11 21.71 -45.17 -2.20
C VAL A 11 22.54 -44.87 -3.45
N PHE A 12 22.68 -45.84 -4.38
CA PHE A 12 23.40 -45.59 -5.64
C PHE A 12 22.75 -44.53 -6.51
N LEU A 13 21.41 -44.53 -6.66
CA LEU A 13 20.68 -43.50 -7.40
C LEU A 13 20.84 -42.09 -6.78
N VAL A 14 20.81 -42.00 -5.46
CA VAL A 14 21.01 -40.71 -4.78
C VAL A 14 22.44 -40.19 -5.02
N ILE A 15 23.45 -41.06 -4.93
CA ILE A 15 24.86 -40.67 -5.18
C ILE A 15 25.05 -40.20 -6.61
N VAL A 16 24.49 -40.96 -7.60
CA VAL A 16 24.57 -40.56 -9.02
C VAL A 16 23.90 -39.21 -9.26
N SER A 17 22.76 -38.93 -8.63
CA SER A 17 22.07 -37.63 -8.73
C SER A 17 22.88 -36.49 -8.16
N ILE A 18 23.53 -36.70 -7.00
CA ILE A 18 24.40 -35.69 -6.37
C ILE A 18 25.63 -35.41 -7.22
N VAL A 19 26.28 -36.47 -7.77
CA VAL A 19 27.44 -36.32 -8.66
C VAL A 19 27.08 -35.58 -9.93
N ALA A 20 25.92 -35.88 -10.55
CA ALA A 20 25.43 -35.17 -11.73
C ALA A 20 25.18 -33.67 -11.43
N LEU A 21 24.59 -33.35 -10.26
CA LEU A 21 24.36 -31.98 -9.82
C LEU A 21 25.67 -31.21 -9.63
N VAL A 22 26.68 -31.83 -8.99
CA VAL A 22 27.99 -31.20 -8.77
C VAL A 22 28.74 -30.98 -10.09
N ILE A 23 28.62 -31.88 -11.06
CA ILE A 23 29.23 -31.73 -12.38
C ILE A 23 28.57 -30.58 -13.15
N THR A 24 27.26 -30.45 -13.12
CA THR A 24 26.54 -29.33 -13.75
C THR A 24 26.91 -27.98 -13.15
N TYR A 25 27.12 -27.89 -11.84
CA TYR A 25 27.60 -26.63 -11.21
C TYR A 25 29.04 -26.27 -11.58
N ARG A 26 29.91 -27.25 -11.89
CA ARG A 26 31.30 -26.97 -12.26
C ARG A 26 31.54 -26.67 -13.74
N THR A 27 30.55 -26.94 -14.58
CA THR A 27 30.66 -26.72 -16.05
C THR A 27 29.94 -25.49 -16.55
N THR A 28 29.31 -24.68 -15.68
CA THR A 28 28.81 -23.38 -16.09
C THR A 28 30.02 -22.46 -16.35
N PRO A 29 30.28 -22.05 -17.60
CA PRO A 29 31.34 -21.09 -17.89
C PRO A 29 31.04 -19.80 -17.15
N LEU A 30 32.03 -19.28 -16.42
CA LEU A 30 32.01 -17.89 -15.94
C LEU A 30 31.71 -16.99 -17.13
N LEU A 31 30.61 -16.24 -17.05
CA LEU A 31 30.33 -15.19 -18.01
C LEU A 31 31.58 -14.29 -18.12
N PRO A 32 32.00 -13.89 -19.32
CA PRO A 32 33.10 -12.97 -19.48
C PRO A 32 32.79 -11.70 -18.65
N ALA A 33 33.78 -11.22 -17.91
CA ALA A 33 33.67 -9.96 -17.20
C ALA A 33 33.27 -8.88 -18.21
N ILE A 34 32.09 -8.26 -17.96
CA ILE A 34 31.66 -7.09 -18.70
C ILE A 34 32.66 -5.98 -18.34
N GLU A 35 33.61 -5.70 -19.24
CA GLU A 35 34.45 -4.50 -19.15
C GLU A 35 33.51 -3.29 -19.24
N LEU A 36 33.30 -2.63 -18.08
CA LEU A 36 32.56 -1.37 -18.04
C LEU A 36 33.34 -0.36 -18.91
N PRO A 37 32.68 0.34 -19.83
CA PRO A 37 33.34 1.41 -20.56
C PRO A 37 33.88 2.44 -19.57
N PRO A 38 35.01 3.12 -19.88
CA PRO A 38 35.59 4.13 -19.01
C PRO A 38 34.54 5.17 -18.68
N SER A 39 34.38 5.43 -17.39
CA SER A 39 33.44 6.43 -16.88
C SER A 39 33.72 7.78 -17.56
N SER A 40 32.80 8.19 -18.41
CA SER A 40 32.77 9.58 -18.88
C SER A 40 32.65 10.51 -17.66
N PRO A 41 33.31 11.69 -17.69
CA PRO A 41 33.20 12.61 -16.56
C PRO A 41 31.73 12.90 -16.30
N VAL A 42 31.29 12.66 -15.03
CA VAL A 42 29.95 12.99 -14.54
C VAL A 42 29.76 14.48 -14.81
N ALA A 43 28.99 14.83 -15.82
CA ALA A 43 28.44 16.16 -15.93
C ALA A 43 27.68 16.44 -14.63
N ILE A 44 28.08 17.46 -13.88
CA ILE A 44 27.36 17.97 -12.74
C ILE A 44 25.96 18.30 -13.26
N GLY A 45 25.02 17.38 -12.99
CA GLY A 45 23.65 17.51 -13.47
C GLY A 45 23.06 18.80 -12.96
N THR A 46 22.52 19.59 -13.87
CA THR A 46 21.56 20.63 -13.53
C THR A 46 20.57 20.06 -12.52
N PRO A 47 20.27 20.76 -11.40
CA PRO A 47 19.25 20.29 -10.46
C PRO A 47 17.98 19.95 -11.24
N LEU A 48 17.46 18.75 -11.02
CA LEU A 48 16.16 18.38 -11.56
C LEU A 48 15.18 19.50 -11.22
N PRO A 49 14.34 19.97 -12.14
CA PRO A 49 13.29 20.93 -11.80
C PRO A 49 12.51 20.38 -10.61
N PRO A 50 12.15 21.19 -9.59
CA PRO A 50 11.33 20.71 -8.51
C PRO A 50 10.07 20.08 -9.11
N GLU A 51 9.75 18.88 -8.63
CA GLU A 51 8.55 18.16 -9.03
C GLU A 51 7.35 19.12 -8.86
N PRO A 52 6.42 19.19 -9.83
CA PRO A 52 5.35 20.15 -9.77
C PRO A 52 4.56 19.91 -8.48
N SER A 53 4.64 20.87 -7.55
CA SER A 53 3.71 20.92 -6.42
C SER A 53 2.29 20.71 -6.92
N PRO A 54 1.43 19.97 -6.20
CA PRO A 54 0.09 19.66 -6.65
C PRO A 54 -0.58 20.93 -7.15
N THR A 55 -1.14 20.84 -8.35
CA THR A 55 -1.74 21.98 -9.06
C THR A 55 -2.67 22.72 -8.09
N PRO A 56 -2.62 24.06 -7.99
CA PRO A 56 -3.43 24.84 -7.04
C PRO A 56 -4.94 24.54 -7.12
N GLU A 57 -5.41 24.04 -8.26
CA GLU A 57 -6.78 23.61 -8.46
C GLU A 57 -7.18 22.39 -7.62
N ILE A 58 -6.30 21.40 -7.47
CA ILE A 58 -6.59 20.20 -6.66
C ILE A 58 -6.64 20.58 -5.17
N SER A 59 -5.73 21.43 -4.70
CA SER A 59 -5.71 21.89 -3.31
C SER A 59 -6.97 22.71 -2.97
N ASN A 60 -7.43 23.57 -3.87
CA ASN A 60 -8.65 24.36 -3.69
C ASN A 60 -9.91 23.48 -3.69
N PHE A 61 -9.90 22.43 -4.47
CA PHE A 61 -11.00 21.48 -4.61
C PHE A 61 -11.17 20.63 -3.33
N VAL A 62 -10.10 20.09 -2.81
CA VAL A 62 -10.11 19.28 -1.58
C VAL A 62 -10.40 20.13 -0.35
N GLY A 63 -10.01 21.40 -0.35
CA GLY A 63 -10.29 22.35 0.73
C GLY A 63 -11.78 22.58 1.02
N GLN A 64 -12.67 22.23 0.08
CA GLN A 64 -14.13 22.33 0.25
C GLN A 64 -14.75 21.08 0.90
N VAL A 65 -14.01 19.99 1.02
CA VAL A 65 -14.50 18.76 1.67
C VAL A 65 -14.23 18.83 3.16
N ASN A 66 -15.26 18.62 3.98
CA ASN A 66 -15.11 18.53 5.43
C ASN A 66 -14.49 17.19 5.83
N LEU A 67 -13.16 17.10 5.75
CA LEU A 67 -12.41 15.88 6.12
C LEU A 67 -12.19 15.82 7.63
N ILE A 68 -12.16 14.62 8.18
CA ILE A 68 -11.70 14.34 9.54
C ILE A 68 -10.67 13.21 9.51
N ILE A 69 -9.86 13.12 10.56
CA ILE A 69 -8.91 12.00 10.71
C ILE A 69 -9.72 10.71 10.83
N PRO A 70 -9.49 9.72 9.94
CA PRO A 70 -10.35 8.55 9.83
C PRO A 70 -10.07 7.45 10.87
N VAL A 71 -9.42 7.79 11.98
CA VAL A 71 -9.19 6.90 13.14
C VAL A 71 -9.67 7.59 14.40
N ALA A 72 -10.58 6.96 15.11
CA ALA A 72 -11.18 7.53 16.32
C ALA A 72 -10.12 7.82 17.38
N GLY A 73 -10.17 9.03 17.95
CA GLY A 73 -9.26 9.46 19.02
C GLY A 73 -7.87 9.91 18.58
N VAL A 74 -7.49 9.78 17.31
CA VAL A 74 -6.22 10.30 16.79
C VAL A 74 -6.35 11.81 16.55
N ARG A 75 -5.34 12.58 17.03
CA ARG A 75 -5.28 14.03 16.88
C ARG A 75 -4.33 14.44 15.75
N PRO A 76 -4.47 15.64 15.17
CA PRO A 76 -3.60 16.14 14.11
C PRO A 76 -2.10 16.07 14.46
N ASP A 77 -1.72 16.38 15.69
CA ASP A 77 -0.33 16.36 16.16
C ASP A 77 0.31 14.97 16.28
N GLN A 78 -0.48 13.92 16.10
CA GLN A 78 -0.04 12.51 16.07
C GLN A 78 0.15 11.96 14.65
N LEU A 79 -0.25 12.73 13.64
CA LEU A 79 -0.06 12.31 12.24
C LEU A 79 1.40 12.50 11.84
N ILE A 80 1.87 11.61 10.96
CA ILE A 80 3.20 11.66 10.34
C ILE A 80 2.98 11.67 8.83
N ASP A 81 3.69 12.56 8.14
CA ASP A 81 3.68 12.56 6.67
C ASP A 81 4.55 11.43 6.16
N THR A 82 3.92 10.38 5.67
CA THR A 82 4.55 9.21 5.07
C THR A 82 4.22 9.09 3.57
N PHE A 83 3.64 10.15 2.97
CA PHE A 83 3.11 10.11 1.60
C PHE A 83 4.18 9.76 0.57
N ASP A 84 5.34 10.38 0.66
CA ASP A 84 6.45 10.19 -0.27
C ASP A 84 7.42 9.09 0.13
N ASP A 85 7.10 8.31 1.17
CA ASP A 85 7.94 7.22 1.63
C ASP A 85 8.17 6.17 0.54
N ALA A 86 9.44 5.78 0.36
CA ALA A 86 9.79 4.72 -0.57
C ALA A 86 9.21 3.37 -0.12
N ARG A 87 8.61 2.65 -1.04
CA ARG A 87 8.10 1.29 -0.85
C ARG A 87 8.89 0.29 -1.70
N SER A 88 8.67 -1.00 -1.48
CA SER A 88 9.31 -2.05 -2.29
C SER A 88 9.00 -1.88 -3.78
N GLU A 89 9.92 -2.34 -4.64
CA GLU A 89 9.79 -2.31 -6.10
C GLU A 89 9.79 -0.90 -6.72
N GLY A 90 10.41 0.09 -6.04
CA GLY A 90 10.53 1.46 -6.56
C GLY A 90 9.22 2.26 -6.55
N ARG A 91 8.20 1.81 -5.83
CA ARG A 91 6.93 2.53 -5.66
C ARG A 91 7.07 3.60 -4.59
N VAL A 92 6.19 4.59 -4.65
CA VAL A 92 5.94 5.56 -3.60
C VAL A 92 4.75 5.08 -2.75
N HIS A 93 4.61 5.58 -1.54
CA HIS A 93 3.54 5.17 -0.63
C HIS A 93 2.17 5.66 -1.08
N ASP A 94 2.09 6.92 -1.55
CA ASP A 94 0.85 7.56 -2.05
C ASP A 94 -0.30 7.55 -1.02
N ALA A 95 0.03 7.52 0.25
CA ALA A 95 -0.89 7.45 1.39
C ALA A 95 -0.23 7.94 2.67
N ILE A 96 -0.97 8.00 3.77
CA ILE A 96 -0.39 8.10 5.11
C ILE A 96 -0.75 6.88 5.94
N ASP A 97 0.20 6.44 6.77
CA ASP A 97 -0.02 5.38 7.75
C ASP A 97 -0.34 6.04 9.10
N ILE A 98 -1.50 5.73 9.67
CA ILE A 98 -2.01 6.27 10.94
C ILE A 98 -1.95 5.15 12.00
N PRO A 99 -0.91 5.10 12.85
CA PRO A 99 -0.80 4.07 13.88
C PRO A 99 -1.92 4.19 14.91
N ALA A 100 -2.52 3.06 15.29
CA ALA A 100 -3.50 2.98 16.36
C ALA A 100 -3.54 1.55 16.93
N ALA A 101 -4.14 1.37 18.11
CA ALA A 101 -4.30 0.03 18.65
C ALA A 101 -5.20 -0.84 17.75
N ALA A 102 -4.99 -2.16 17.79
CA ALA A 102 -5.91 -3.09 17.16
C ALA A 102 -7.34 -2.80 17.59
N GLU A 103 -8.30 -2.97 16.66
CA GLU A 103 -9.72 -2.77 16.89
C GLU A 103 -10.13 -1.31 17.22
N THR A 104 -9.22 -0.33 17.06
CA THR A 104 -9.62 1.09 17.11
C THR A 104 -10.62 1.37 15.99
N PRO A 105 -11.75 2.03 16.24
CA PRO A 105 -12.73 2.33 15.20
C PRO A 105 -12.13 3.18 14.07
N VAL A 106 -12.31 2.73 12.84
CA VAL A 106 -12.09 3.49 11.61
C VAL A 106 -13.40 4.15 11.21
N ILE A 107 -13.34 5.46 11.01
CA ILE A 107 -14.52 6.29 10.74
C ILE A 107 -14.46 6.89 9.34
N ALA A 108 -15.60 7.13 8.73
CA ALA A 108 -15.67 7.75 7.41
C ALA A 108 -15.05 9.16 7.45
N ALA A 109 -14.04 9.41 6.63
CA ALA A 109 -13.30 10.68 6.59
C ALA A 109 -14.17 11.87 6.14
N ALA A 110 -15.25 11.60 5.40
CA ALA A 110 -16.22 12.59 4.92
C ALA A 110 -17.57 11.90 4.67
N ASP A 111 -18.60 12.70 4.40
CA ASP A 111 -19.87 12.19 3.86
C ASP A 111 -19.63 11.52 2.51
N GLY A 112 -20.33 10.40 2.23
CA GLY A 112 -20.15 9.74 0.95
C GLY A 112 -20.86 8.40 0.82
N LYS A 113 -20.38 7.59 -0.13
CA LYS A 113 -20.93 6.29 -0.48
C LYS A 113 -19.84 5.22 -0.48
N ILE A 114 -20.09 4.08 0.11
CA ILE A 114 -19.21 2.90 0.01
C ILE A 114 -19.28 2.37 -1.43
N LEU A 115 -18.17 2.48 -2.16
CA LEU A 115 -18.07 1.99 -3.53
C LEU A 115 -17.78 0.50 -3.56
N LYS A 116 -16.78 0.08 -2.73
CA LYS A 116 -16.27 -1.29 -2.78
C LYS A 116 -15.79 -1.74 -1.41
N LEU A 117 -16.15 -2.93 -1.04
CA LEU A 117 -15.55 -3.73 0.02
C LEU A 117 -14.66 -4.78 -0.65
N PHE A 118 -13.35 -4.77 -0.36
CA PHE A 118 -12.40 -5.57 -1.12
C PHE A 118 -11.35 -6.20 -0.19
N HIS A 119 -10.79 -7.32 -0.64
CA HIS A 119 -9.68 -7.98 0.02
C HIS A 119 -8.58 -8.29 -0.99
N SER A 120 -7.33 -8.00 -0.61
CA SER A 120 -6.15 -8.27 -1.44
C SER A 120 -4.94 -8.66 -0.59
N ASP A 121 -3.94 -9.28 -1.23
CA ASP A 121 -2.70 -9.65 -0.55
C ASP A 121 -1.93 -8.43 -0.03
N ARG A 122 -2.05 -7.28 -0.68
CA ARG A 122 -1.38 -6.04 -0.27
C ARG A 122 -2.18 -5.27 0.76
N GLY A 123 -3.36 -4.83 0.41
CA GLY A 123 -4.16 -3.98 1.30
C GLY A 123 -4.87 -4.73 2.43
N GLY A 124 -4.92 -6.06 2.37
CA GLY A 124 -5.75 -6.84 3.28
C GLY A 124 -7.24 -6.54 3.08
N THR A 125 -7.97 -6.40 4.15
CA THR A 125 -9.37 -5.96 4.17
C THR A 125 -9.42 -4.44 3.93
N THR A 126 -10.17 -3.98 2.91
CA THR A 126 -10.12 -2.60 2.44
C THR A 126 -11.50 -2.04 2.10
N ILE A 127 -11.64 -0.72 2.19
CA ILE A 127 -12.83 0.03 1.78
C ILE A 127 -12.42 1.09 0.77
N TYR A 128 -13.21 1.23 -0.29
CA TYR A 128 -13.23 2.41 -1.16
C TYR A 128 -14.52 3.18 -0.92
N GLN A 129 -14.39 4.44 -0.53
CA GLN A 129 -15.50 5.36 -0.29
C GLN A 129 -15.42 6.51 -1.28
N LEU A 130 -16.50 6.81 -2.00
CA LEU A 130 -16.64 8.00 -2.82
C LEU A 130 -17.20 9.13 -1.97
N ASN A 131 -16.65 10.34 -2.06
CA ASN A 131 -17.24 11.50 -1.39
C ASN A 131 -18.61 11.87 -1.97
N ALA A 132 -19.33 12.76 -1.30
CA ALA A 132 -20.69 13.16 -1.71
C ALA A 132 -20.71 13.88 -3.08
N ASN A 133 -19.63 14.57 -3.46
CA ASN A 133 -19.53 15.25 -4.75
C ASN A 133 -19.24 14.31 -5.92
N GLY A 134 -18.73 13.11 -5.65
CA GLY A 134 -18.43 12.11 -6.67
C GLY A 134 -17.07 12.26 -7.37
N ASP A 135 -16.15 12.96 -6.79
CA ASP A 135 -14.88 13.40 -7.38
C ASP A 135 -13.64 13.03 -6.58
N LEU A 136 -13.82 12.59 -5.31
CA LEU A 136 -12.76 12.05 -4.46
C LEU A 136 -13.09 10.64 -4.00
N VAL A 137 -12.09 9.79 -4.03
CA VAL A 137 -12.13 8.43 -3.45
C VAL A 137 -11.20 8.37 -2.25
N PHE A 138 -11.73 7.89 -1.14
CA PHE A 138 -10.99 7.57 0.07
C PHE A 138 -10.75 6.06 0.12
N TYR A 139 -9.50 5.66 0.36
CA TYR A 139 -9.11 4.28 0.49
C TYR A 139 -8.62 4.00 1.90
N TYR A 140 -9.18 2.98 2.52
CA TYR A 140 -8.87 2.51 3.86
C TYR A 140 -8.37 1.08 3.75
N ALA A 141 -7.17 0.79 4.27
CA ALA A 141 -6.59 -0.54 4.17
C ALA A 141 -6.03 -1.04 5.51
N HIS A 142 -5.60 -2.30 5.50
CA HIS A 142 -5.13 -3.08 6.65
C HIS A 142 -6.17 -3.24 7.76
N LEU A 143 -7.46 -3.14 7.40
CA LEU A 143 -8.57 -3.27 8.33
C LEU A 143 -8.65 -4.69 8.91
N SER A 144 -9.05 -4.83 10.17
CA SER A 144 -9.33 -6.14 10.75
C SER A 144 -10.65 -6.69 10.21
N HIS A 145 -11.70 -5.89 10.26
CA HIS A 145 -13.02 -6.22 9.74
C HIS A 145 -13.85 -4.95 9.48
N TYR A 146 -14.95 -5.09 8.75
CA TYR A 146 -15.91 -4.01 8.51
C TYR A 146 -16.85 -3.84 9.70
N ALA A 147 -17.45 -2.66 9.86
CA ALA A 147 -18.54 -2.45 10.79
C ALA A 147 -19.74 -3.33 10.42
N ASP A 148 -20.49 -3.76 11.45
CA ASP A 148 -21.65 -4.62 11.27
C ASP A 148 -22.67 -4.00 10.31
N GLY A 149 -23.10 -4.79 9.32
CA GLY A 149 -24.08 -4.36 8.33
C GLY A 149 -23.57 -3.41 7.26
N LEU A 150 -22.27 -3.07 7.24
CA LEU A 150 -21.71 -2.27 6.17
C LEU A 150 -21.75 -3.04 4.85
N MET A 151 -22.29 -2.39 3.79
CA MET A 151 -22.43 -2.97 2.45
C MET A 151 -22.00 -1.97 1.37
N GLU A 152 -21.57 -2.49 0.22
CA GLU A 152 -21.40 -1.68 -0.98
C GLU A 152 -22.70 -0.95 -1.32
N GLY A 153 -22.60 0.33 -1.63
CA GLY A 153 -23.75 1.19 -1.90
C GLY A 153 -24.29 1.94 -0.69
N ASN A 154 -23.91 1.61 0.55
CA ASN A 154 -24.32 2.36 1.72
C ASN A 154 -23.87 3.81 1.65
N ILE A 155 -24.75 4.72 2.05
CA ILE A 155 -24.40 6.12 2.30
C ILE A 155 -23.93 6.22 3.74
N VAL A 156 -22.76 6.80 3.93
CA VAL A 156 -22.14 7.01 5.25
C VAL A 156 -21.92 8.49 5.52
N LYS A 157 -21.97 8.87 6.77
CA LYS A 157 -21.70 10.22 7.25
C LYS A 157 -20.27 10.32 7.78
N HIS A 158 -19.64 11.50 7.67
CA HIS A 158 -18.36 11.74 8.30
C HIS A 158 -18.43 11.40 9.79
N GLY A 159 -17.43 10.68 10.31
CA GLY A 159 -17.42 10.20 11.68
C GLY A 159 -18.21 8.92 11.96
N GLU A 160 -18.97 8.39 10.99
CA GLU A 160 -19.62 7.09 11.11
C GLU A 160 -18.59 5.96 11.12
N VAL A 161 -18.72 4.99 12.05
CA VAL A 161 -17.82 3.83 12.11
C VAL A 161 -18.07 2.94 10.90
N ILE A 162 -17.04 2.68 10.11
CA ILE A 162 -17.12 1.85 8.90
C ILE A 162 -16.25 0.58 8.98
N ALA A 163 -15.26 0.56 9.88
CA ALA A 163 -14.37 -0.60 10.08
C ALA A 163 -13.56 -0.45 11.38
N TYR A 164 -12.58 -1.33 11.53
CA TYR A 164 -11.66 -1.34 12.66
C TYR A 164 -10.21 -1.53 12.20
N VAL A 165 -9.27 -0.88 12.91
CA VAL A 165 -7.84 -0.97 12.64
C VAL A 165 -7.36 -2.40 12.82
N GLY A 166 -6.61 -2.89 11.84
CA GLY A 166 -6.00 -4.21 11.83
C GLY A 166 -4.55 -4.19 11.39
N ASP A 167 -4.08 -5.35 10.98
CA ASP A 167 -2.75 -5.60 10.42
C ASP A 167 -2.80 -6.55 9.22
N THR A 168 -3.97 -6.59 8.53
CA THR A 168 -4.21 -7.50 7.41
C THR A 168 -3.41 -7.08 6.16
N GLY A 169 -3.31 -8.00 5.21
CA GLY A 169 -2.51 -7.79 4.00
C GLY A 169 -1.01 -7.77 4.29
N ASN A 170 -0.28 -6.82 3.71
CA ASN A 170 1.17 -6.70 3.87
C ASN A 170 1.60 -5.73 4.99
N ALA A 171 0.69 -5.30 5.87
CA ALA A 171 1.05 -4.53 7.05
C ALA A 171 2.05 -5.27 7.94
N GLY A 172 1.89 -6.59 8.04
CA GLY A 172 2.70 -7.47 8.86
C GLY A 172 2.13 -7.64 10.27
N PRO A 173 2.25 -8.85 10.85
CA PRO A 173 1.66 -9.19 12.13
C PRO A 173 2.08 -8.25 13.25
N GLY A 174 1.10 -7.68 13.96
CA GLY A 174 1.29 -6.75 15.07
C GLY A 174 1.59 -5.31 14.67
N ASN A 175 1.72 -4.99 13.39
CA ASN A 175 1.90 -3.62 12.89
C ASN A 175 0.55 -2.96 12.62
N TYR A 176 -0.18 -2.65 13.69
CA TYR A 176 -1.53 -2.09 13.62
C TYR A 176 -1.51 -0.63 13.19
N HIS A 177 -2.12 -0.33 12.07
CA HIS A 177 -2.31 1.03 11.57
C HIS A 177 -3.43 1.07 10.52
N LEU A 178 -3.97 2.24 10.27
CA LEU A 178 -4.77 2.50 9.10
C LEU A 178 -3.86 3.05 8.00
N HIS A 179 -3.77 2.39 6.86
CA HIS A 179 -3.25 2.97 5.63
C HIS A 179 -4.38 3.74 4.94
N PHE A 180 -4.21 5.06 4.79
CA PHE A 180 -5.24 5.96 4.27
C PHE A 180 -4.74 6.76 3.09
N SER A 181 -5.45 6.70 1.96
CA SER A 181 -5.17 7.53 0.80
C SER A 181 -6.39 8.27 0.28
N ILE A 182 -6.15 9.36 -0.43
CA ILE A 182 -7.14 10.17 -1.12
C ILE A 182 -6.75 10.22 -2.60
N ALA A 183 -7.71 10.03 -3.50
CA ALA A 183 -7.49 10.16 -4.92
C ALA A 183 -8.59 10.99 -5.58
N ALA A 184 -8.21 11.94 -6.45
CA ALA A 184 -9.15 12.61 -7.32
C ALA A 184 -9.51 11.71 -8.50
N VAL A 185 -10.80 11.57 -8.79
CA VAL A 185 -11.31 10.71 -9.86
C VAL A 185 -12.18 11.50 -10.81
N SER A 186 -12.04 11.27 -12.11
CA SER A 186 -12.91 11.84 -13.14
C SER A 186 -14.12 10.96 -13.46
N ASP A 187 -14.01 9.64 -13.19
CA ASP A 187 -15.07 8.66 -13.36
C ASP A 187 -15.14 7.74 -12.12
N PRO A 188 -16.19 7.83 -11.31
CA PRO A 188 -16.35 6.98 -10.13
C PRO A 188 -16.40 5.48 -10.42
N LYS A 189 -16.66 5.07 -11.66
CA LYS A 189 -16.61 3.66 -12.06
C LYS A 189 -15.19 3.15 -12.23
N ARG A 190 -14.23 4.06 -12.37
CA ARG A 190 -12.80 3.79 -12.48
C ARG A 190 -12.05 4.31 -11.25
N TYR A 191 -12.61 4.10 -10.08
CA TYR A 191 -12.16 4.63 -8.79
C TYR A 191 -10.69 4.28 -8.43
N TRP A 192 -10.11 3.28 -9.08
CA TRP A 192 -8.71 2.85 -8.89
C TRP A 192 -7.70 3.59 -9.80
N GLU A 193 -8.16 4.50 -10.67
CA GLU A 193 -7.32 5.23 -11.63
C GLU A 193 -7.18 6.72 -11.27
N GLY A 194 -7.50 7.08 -10.04
CA GLY A 194 -7.42 8.46 -9.57
C GLY A 194 -5.99 8.96 -9.43
N THR A 195 -5.84 10.29 -9.41
CA THR A 195 -4.58 10.95 -9.03
C THR A 195 -4.52 11.08 -7.53
N THR A 196 -3.47 10.54 -6.91
CA THR A 196 -3.28 10.57 -5.45
C THR A 196 -3.01 11.99 -4.94
N ILE A 197 -3.53 12.30 -3.77
CA ILE A 197 -3.42 13.59 -3.10
C ILE A 197 -2.89 13.31 -1.69
N ASN A 198 -1.83 14.01 -1.26
CA ASN A 198 -1.29 13.83 0.08
C ASN A 198 -2.37 14.17 1.15
N PRO A 199 -2.79 13.18 1.96
CA PRO A 199 -3.78 13.41 3.01
C PRO A 199 -3.26 14.24 4.17
N TYR A 200 -1.94 14.22 4.42
CA TYR A 200 -1.33 14.78 5.62
C TYR A 200 -1.66 16.26 5.81
N PRO A 201 -1.38 17.20 4.88
CA PRO A 201 -1.68 18.62 5.09
C PRO A 201 -3.18 18.88 5.21
N LEU A 202 -4.02 18.04 4.61
CA LEU A 202 -5.47 18.17 4.65
C LEU A 202 -6.08 17.79 6.01
N LEU A 203 -5.39 16.94 6.77
CA LEU A 203 -5.83 16.43 8.07
C LEU A 203 -5.08 17.10 9.25
N HIS A 204 -3.79 17.44 9.04
CA HIS A 204 -2.93 18.03 10.06
C HIS A 204 -3.18 19.53 10.25
N ASP A 205 -3.27 20.30 9.15
CA ASP A 205 -3.30 21.76 9.18
C ASP A 205 -4.70 22.36 9.47
N ARG A 206 -5.69 21.52 9.72
CA ARG A 206 -7.03 21.98 10.12
C ARG A 206 -7.03 22.43 11.57
N THR A 207 -6.53 23.61 11.82
CA THR A 207 -6.86 24.35 13.03
C THR A 207 -8.33 24.75 12.94
N ARG A 208 -9.13 24.20 13.82
CA ARG A 208 -10.51 24.66 14.09
C ARG A 208 -10.49 26.01 14.80
#